data_398f2589508daa4cd80d3fb0203d29fa
#
_entry.id   398f2589508daa4cd80d3fb0203d29fa
#
_cell.length_a   1.000
_cell.length_b   1.000
_cell.length_c   1.000
_cell.angle_alpha   90.00
_cell.angle_beta   90.00
_cell.angle_gamma   90.00
#
_symmetry.space_group_name_H-M   'P 1'
#
loop_
_entity.id
_entity.type
_entity.pdbx_description
1 polymer ?
#
loop_
_entity_poly.entity_id
_entity_poly.type
_entity_poly.pdbx_seq_one_letter_code
_entity_poly.pdbx_strand_id
1 'polypeptide(L)'
;IGVATRTLGGELSRAHPEDTGPSTVSLTPDGERDPIFGGLATRFTALTAHKEGSATPPPGAVLLATNEPCPVQAYRYGDHLYATQFHPEPTAEAFAERMAVYRDDGYFASEDYDVVAGRVLAASLTEPPRLLREFARRFDR
;
A
#
# COMPACT_ATOMS: atom_id res chain seq x y z
N ILE A 1 0.72 -1.39 8.03
CA ILE A 1 1.96 -0.59 8.16
C ILE A 1 1.99 0.22 9.46
N GLY A 2 0.93 0.91 9.86
CA GLY A 2 0.94 1.86 10.97
C GLY A 2 1.43 1.29 12.30
N VAL A 3 0.95 0.10 12.71
CA VAL A 3 1.39 -0.57 13.95
C VAL A 3 2.89 -0.87 13.88
N ALA A 4 3.36 -1.45 12.78
CA ALA A 4 4.77 -1.77 12.60
C ALA A 4 5.65 -0.50 12.65
N THR A 5 5.23 0.58 11.99
CA THR A 5 5.94 1.86 11.99
C THR A 5 6.13 2.40 13.41
N ARG A 6 5.06 2.46 14.22
CA ARG A 6 5.14 2.92 15.63
C ARG A 6 5.99 2.00 16.50
N THR A 7 5.83 0.69 16.36
CA THR A 7 6.62 -0.29 17.13
C THR A 7 8.11 -0.19 16.85
N LEU A 8 8.48 0.16 15.62
CA LEU A 8 9.88 0.35 15.19
C LEU A 8 10.41 1.77 15.42
N GLY A 9 9.68 2.61 16.16
CA GLY A 9 10.11 3.96 16.51
C GLY A 9 9.92 5.00 15.40
N GLY A 10 9.11 4.71 14.39
CA GLY A 10 8.70 5.66 13.37
C GLY A 10 7.49 6.48 13.79
N GLU A 11 7.21 7.52 13.01
CA GLU A 11 6.13 8.46 13.26
C GLU A 11 5.02 8.36 12.20
N LEU A 12 3.77 8.47 12.65
CA LEU A 12 2.59 8.60 11.79
C LEU A 12 1.99 9.98 11.97
N SER A 13 1.51 10.54 10.88
CA SER A 13 0.80 11.81 10.88
C SER A 13 -0.36 11.83 9.88
N ARG A 14 -1.25 12.80 10.02
CA ARG A 14 -2.33 13.07 9.07
C ARG A 14 -1.90 13.98 7.91
N ALA A 15 -0.61 14.28 7.80
CA ALA A 15 -0.08 15.10 6.72
C ALA A 15 0.02 14.35 5.37
N HIS A 16 -0.09 13.03 5.39
CA HIS A 16 0.08 12.16 4.21
C HIS A 16 -1.10 11.19 4.04
N PRO A 17 -2.35 11.68 3.98
CA PRO A 17 -3.50 10.83 3.68
C PRO A 17 -3.55 10.50 2.20
N GLU A 18 -4.24 9.42 1.86
CA GLU A 18 -4.63 9.12 0.47
C GLU A 18 -6.12 8.88 0.39
N ASP A 19 -6.70 9.32 -0.71
CA ASP A 19 -8.09 9.00 -1.03
C ASP A 19 -8.26 7.50 -1.19
N THR A 20 -9.44 7.02 -0.82
CA THR A 20 -9.80 5.61 -1.04
C THR A 20 -9.87 5.32 -2.54
N GLY A 21 -9.16 4.29 -2.97
CA GLY A 21 -9.20 3.84 -4.36
C GLY A 21 -7.83 3.52 -4.95
N PRO A 22 -7.74 3.49 -6.30
CA PRO A 22 -6.49 3.20 -6.99
C PRO A 22 -5.50 4.38 -6.90
N SER A 23 -4.28 4.07 -6.53
CA SER A 23 -3.15 4.99 -6.45
C SER A 23 -1.95 4.44 -7.23
N THR A 24 -1.14 5.32 -7.79
CA THR A 24 0.09 4.93 -8.47
C THR A 24 1.23 4.86 -7.47
N VAL A 25 1.89 3.72 -7.38
CA VAL A 25 3.04 3.45 -6.52
C VAL A 25 4.28 3.32 -7.40
N SER A 26 5.40 3.90 -6.96
CA SER A 26 6.70 3.82 -7.63
C SER A 26 7.72 3.15 -6.74
N LEU A 27 8.52 2.23 -7.28
CA LEU A 27 9.65 1.64 -6.58
C LEU A 27 10.75 2.69 -6.39
N THR A 28 11.44 2.61 -5.26
CA THR A 28 12.72 3.30 -5.06
C THR A 28 13.86 2.48 -5.70
N PRO A 29 15.06 3.06 -5.86
CA PRO A 29 16.23 2.26 -6.28
C PRO A 29 16.53 1.07 -5.37
N ASP A 30 16.23 1.16 -4.08
CA ASP A 30 16.34 0.03 -3.15
C ASP A 30 15.22 -0.98 -3.36
N GLY A 31 13.99 -0.53 -3.68
CA GLY A 31 12.89 -1.39 -4.06
C GLY A 31 13.18 -2.21 -5.33
N GLU A 32 13.79 -1.59 -6.34
CA GLU A 32 14.18 -2.29 -7.58
C GLU A 32 15.24 -3.37 -7.35
N ARG A 33 16.06 -3.25 -6.32
CA ARG A 33 17.10 -4.22 -5.93
C ARG A 33 16.65 -5.22 -4.86
N ASP A 34 15.48 -5.00 -4.26
CA ASP A 34 14.96 -5.85 -3.20
C ASP A 34 14.57 -7.23 -3.73
N PRO A 35 14.88 -8.33 -3.01
CA PRO A 35 14.60 -9.68 -3.48
C PRO A 35 13.12 -10.02 -3.69
N ILE A 36 12.20 -9.24 -3.11
CA ILE A 36 10.75 -9.43 -3.26
C ILE A 36 10.15 -8.39 -4.21
N PHE A 37 10.50 -7.11 -4.04
CA PHE A 37 9.97 -6.01 -4.85
C PHE A 37 10.62 -5.88 -6.22
N GLY A 38 11.89 -6.26 -6.37
CA GLY A 38 12.65 -6.06 -7.61
C GLY A 38 12.15 -6.80 -8.84
N GLY A 39 11.23 -7.76 -8.66
CA GLY A 39 10.55 -8.42 -9.78
C GLY A 39 9.28 -7.72 -10.26
N LEU A 40 8.83 -6.67 -9.57
CA LEU A 40 7.63 -5.91 -9.91
C LEU A 40 7.94 -4.85 -10.97
N ALA A 41 6.89 -4.32 -11.62
CA ALA A 41 7.02 -3.13 -12.44
C ALA A 41 7.47 -1.94 -11.58
N THR A 42 8.35 -1.07 -12.11
CA THR A 42 8.87 0.11 -11.38
C THR A 42 7.79 1.12 -11.00
N ARG A 43 6.66 1.10 -11.72
CA ARG A 43 5.43 1.83 -11.39
C ARG A 43 4.24 0.92 -11.62
N PHE A 44 3.32 0.90 -10.67
CA PHE A 44 2.12 0.06 -10.73
C PHE A 44 0.96 0.70 -9.99
N THR A 45 -0.25 0.21 -10.27
CA THR A 45 -1.46 0.59 -9.55
C THR A 45 -1.68 -0.33 -8.37
N ALA A 46 -1.99 0.26 -7.21
CA ALA A 46 -2.41 -0.43 -6.01
C ALA A 46 -3.61 0.28 -5.36
N LEU A 47 -4.31 -0.39 -4.46
CA LEU A 47 -5.43 0.19 -3.74
C LEU A 47 -4.97 0.75 -2.40
N THR A 48 -5.41 1.95 -2.07
CA THR A 48 -5.14 2.65 -0.81
C THR A 48 -6.43 3.07 -0.14
N ALA A 49 -6.41 3.13 1.20
CA ALA A 49 -7.48 3.68 2.03
C ALA A 49 -6.91 4.00 3.41
N HIS A 50 -6.29 5.17 3.59
CA HIS A 50 -5.71 5.54 4.86
C HIS A 50 -5.78 7.06 5.13
N LYS A 51 -5.92 7.40 6.40
CA LYS A 51 -5.98 8.79 6.90
C LYS A 51 -4.64 9.25 7.49
N GLU A 52 -3.76 8.31 7.80
CA GLU A 52 -2.44 8.56 8.38
C GLU A 52 -1.36 7.88 7.54
N GLY A 53 -0.23 8.53 7.38
CA GLY A 53 0.95 8.02 6.70
C GLY A 53 2.23 8.52 7.36
N SER A 54 3.38 8.17 6.80
CA SER A 54 4.69 8.59 7.28
C SER A 54 5.43 9.38 6.21
N ALA A 55 6.17 10.40 6.65
CA ALA A 55 7.09 11.14 5.78
C ALA A 55 8.39 10.36 5.52
N THR A 56 8.80 9.52 6.50
CA THR A 56 10.03 8.72 6.45
C THR A 56 9.76 7.31 6.99
N PRO A 57 10.46 6.28 6.50
CA PRO A 57 10.39 4.96 7.09
C PRO A 57 10.94 4.97 8.54
N PRO A 58 10.56 3.99 9.39
CA PRO A 58 11.11 3.90 10.73
C PRO A 58 12.63 3.70 10.71
N PRO A 59 13.34 4.10 11.79
CA PRO A 59 14.80 3.96 11.88
C PRO A 59 15.27 2.55 11.56
N GLY A 60 16.26 2.41 10.68
CA GLY A 60 16.80 1.12 10.25
C GLY A 60 15.98 0.39 9.17
N ALA A 61 14.86 0.92 8.76
CA ALA A 61 14.10 0.36 7.64
C ALA A 61 14.61 0.90 6.28
N VAL A 62 14.45 0.08 5.25
CA VAL A 62 14.79 0.42 3.86
C VAL A 62 13.50 0.77 3.12
N LEU A 63 13.40 1.99 2.59
CA LEU A 63 12.26 2.44 1.80
C LEU A 63 12.25 1.74 0.44
N LEU A 64 11.19 1.00 0.14
CA LEU A 64 11.07 0.21 -1.10
C LEU A 64 10.15 0.84 -2.13
N ALA A 65 9.12 1.55 -1.68
CA ALA A 65 8.15 2.17 -2.57
C ALA A 65 7.61 3.49 -2.01
N THR A 66 7.24 4.38 -2.90
CA THR A 66 6.79 5.75 -2.61
C THR A 66 5.69 6.18 -3.58
N ASN A 67 4.96 7.24 -3.23
CA ASN A 67 4.17 8.06 -4.14
C ASN A 67 4.15 9.52 -3.68
N GLU A 68 3.52 10.40 -4.46
CA GLU A 68 3.49 11.83 -4.16
C GLU A 68 2.71 12.15 -2.87
N PRO A 69 1.47 11.62 -2.64
CA PRO A 69 0.73 11.96 -1.43
C PRO A 69 1.31 11.35 -0.15
N CYS A 70 1.86 10.12 -0.25
CA CYS A 70 2.40 9.41 0.91
C CYS A 70 3.80 8.86 0.63
N PRO A 71 4.87 9.52 1.10
CA PRO A 71 6.25 9.14 0.80
C PRO A 71 6.64 7.72 1.18
N VAL A 72 5.98 7.13 2.18
CA VAL A 72 6.25 5.75 2.63
C VAL A 72 5.11 4.82 2.21
N GLN A 73 5.23 4.25 1.02
CA GLN A 73 4.30 3.25 0.49
C GLN A 73 4.68 1.81 0.86
N ALA A 74 5.97 1.52 0.96
CA ALA A 74 6.45 0.23 1.45
C ALA A 74 7.87 0.35 2.00
N TYR A 75 8.16 -0.44 3.02
CA TYR A 75 9.51 -0.59 3.54
C TYR A 75 9.81 -2.03 3.97
N ARG A 76 11.09 -2.35 4.03
CA ARG A 76 11.62 -3.58 4.66
C ARG A 76 12.39 -3.22 5.93
N TYR A 77 12.19 -4.01 6.96
CA TYR A 77 12.97 -3.94 8.19
C TYR A 77 13.62 -5.30 8.48
N GLY A 78 14.95 -5.32 8.62
CA GLY A 78 15.70 -6.57 8.66
C GLY A 78 15.47 -7.40 7.39
N ASP A 79 15.43 -8.72 7.51
CA ASP A 79 15.34 -9.65 6.38
C ASP A 79 13.94 -10.23 6.14
N HIS A 80 13.01 -10.04 7.10
CA HIS A 80 11.75 -10.79 7.13
C HIS A 80 10.49 -9.92 7.26
N LEU A 81 10.62 -8.65 7.66
CA LEU A 81 9.47 -7.78 7.84
C LEU A 81 9.32 -6.86 6.63
N TYR A 82 8.21 -7.00 5.93
CA TYR A 82 7.77 -6.11 4.86
C TYR A 82 6.46 -5.44 5.26
N ALA A 83 6.36 -4.15 5.08
CA ALA A 83 5.17 -3.39 5.39
C ALA A 83 4.75 -2.53 4.19
N THR A 84 3.47 -2.57 3.83
CA THR A 84 2.90 -1.78 2.74
C THR A 84 1.81 -0.85 3.26
N GLN A 85 1.74 0.36 2.73
CA GLN A 85 0.65 1.30 2.95
C GLN A 85 -0.54 0.96 2.06
N PHE A 86 -0.28 0.56 0.83
CA PHE A 86 -1.29 0.02 -0.06
C PHE A 86 -1.71 -1.40 0.36
N HIS A 87 -2.86 -1.81 -0.11
CA HIS A 87 -3.43 -3.15 0.11
C HIS A 87 -3.02 -4.10 -1.02
N PRO A 88 -2.14 -5.08 -0.79
CA PRO A 88 -1.79 -6.07 -1.81
C PRO A 88 -2.74 -7.27 -1.84
N GLU A 89 -3.59 -7.43 -0.82
CA GLU A 89 -4.38 -8.63 -0.59
C GLU A 89 -5.74 -8.68 -1.32
N PRO A 90 -6.49 -7.58 -1.55
CA PRO A 90 -7.82 -7.68 -2.12
C PRO A 90 -7.80 -7.72 -3.64
N THR A 91 -8.79 -8.41 -4.20
CA THR A 91 -9.23 -8.13 -5.57
C THR A 91 -9.98 -6.79 -5.61
N ALA A 92 -10.19 -6.24 -6.80
CA ALA A 92 -10.96 -5.01 -6.97
C ALA A 92 -12.40 -5.17 -6.44
N GLU A 93 -13.03 -6.32 -6.68
CA GLU A 93 -14.37 -6.64 -6.21
C GLU A 93 -14.43 -6.72 -4.69
N ALA A 94 -13.51 -7.46 -4.06
CA ALA A 94 -13.46 -7.59 -2.60
C ALA A 94 -13.18 -6.25 -1.90
N PHE A 95 -12.39 -5.37 -2.54
CA PHE A 95 -12.16 -4.03 -2.01
C PHE A 95 -13.41 -3.16 -2.12
N ALA A 96 -14.11 -3.20 -3.26
CA ALA A 96 -15.37 -2.47 -3.45
C ALA A 96 -16.47 -2.94 -2.47
N GLU A 97 -16.60 -4.26 -2.22
CA GLU A 97 -17.50 -4.82 -1.21
C GLU A 97 -17.16 -4.33 0.19
N ARG A 98 -15.87 -4.31 0.55
CA ARG A 98 -15.41 -3.78 1.84
C ARG A 98 -15.74 -2.29 1.98
N MET A 99 -15.56 -1.50 0.93
CA MET A 99 -15.93 -0.09 0.92
C MET A 99 -17.42 0.12 1.23
N ALA A 100 -18.31 -0.75 0.73
CA ALA A 100 -19.74 -0.65 1.01
C ALA A 100 -20.05 -0.78 2.51
N VAL A 101 -19.30 -1.64 3.23
CA VAL A 101 -19.43 -1.81 4.69
C VAL A 101 -18.99 -0.55 5.45
N TYR A 102 -17.92 0.11 4.98
CA TYR A 102 -17.34 1.29 5.62
C TYR A 102 -17.79 2.62 5.00
N ARG A 103 -18.94 2.61 4.28
CA ARG A 103 -19.45 3.75 3.53
C ARG A 103 -19.60 5.02 4.38
N ASP A 104 -20.02 4.87 5.63
CA ASP A 104 -20.31 5.96 6.54
C ASP A 104 -19.17 6.25 7.53
N ASP A 105 -18.01 5.59 7.39
CA ASP A 105 -16.88 5.72 8.33
C ASP A 105 -15.87 6.82 7.94
N GLY A 106 -16.22 7.67 6.95
CA GLY A 106 -15.47 8.88 6.61
C GLY A 106 -14.14 8.62 5.88
N TYR A 107 -14.02 7.50 5.15
CA TYR A 107 -12.91 7.26 4.23
C TYR A 107 -13.13 7.92 2.86
N PHE A 108 -14.36 8.21 2.52
CA PHE A 108 -14.83 8.96 1.35
C PHE A 108 -16.24 9.48 1.66
N ALA A 109 -16.74 10.45 0.87
CA ALA A 109 -18.13 10.88 1.01
C ALA A 109 -19.09 9.77 0.58
N SER A 110 -20.15 9.50 1.35
CA SER A 110 -21.07 8.37 1.07
C SER A 110 -21.73 8.47 -0.30
N GLU A 111 -21.98 9.69 -0.78
CA GLU A 111 -22.51 9.98 -2.11
C GLU A 111 -21.55 9.65 -3.25
N ASP A 112 -20.25 9.58 -2.98
CA ASP A 112 -19.21 9.27 -3.95
C ASP A 112 -18.93 7.77 -4.10
N TYR A 113 -19.64 6.90 -3.33
CA TYR A 113 -19.38 5.46 -3.31
C TYR A 113 -19.37 4.86 -4.72
N ASP A 114 -20.38 5.13 -5.54
CA ASP A 114 -20.49 4.53 -6.87
C ASP A 114 -19.35 4.96 -7.81
N VAL A 115 -18.92 6.22 -7.68
CA VAL A 115 -17.78 6.76 -8.44
C VAL A 115 -16.47 6.10 -8.02
N VAL A 116 -16.23 6.02 -6.71
CA VAL A 116 -15.00 5.43 -6.17
C VAL A 116 -14.97 3.92 -6.45
N ALA A 117 -16.07 3.21 -6.24
CA ALA A 117 -16.20 1.78 -6.55
C ALA A 117 -16.00 1.49 -8.05
N GLY A 118 -16.54 2.33 -8.93
CA GLY A 118 -16.31 2.23 -10.38
C GLY A 118 -14.82 2.38 -10.74
N ARG A 119 -14.09 3.31 -10.12
CA ARG A 119 -12.64 3.47 -10.30
C ARG A 119 -11.86 2.26 -9.80
N VAL A 120 -12.24 1.71 -8.64
CA VAL A 120 -11.63 0.50 -8.07
C VAL A 120 -11.82 -0.69 -9.00
N LEU A 121 -13.07 -0.94 -9.47
CA LEU A 121 -13.38 -2.06 -10.37
C LEU A 121 -12.71 -1.96 -11.74
N ALA A 122 -12.41 -0.74 -12.21
CA ALA A 122 -11.69 -0.49 -13.46
C ALA A 122 -10.15 -0.57 -13.30
N ALA A 123 -9.63 -0.69 -12.08
CA ALA A 123 -8.20 -0.68 -11.82
C ALA A 123 -7.52 -1.99 -12.26
N SER A 124 -6.36 -1.88 -12.90
CA SER A 124 -5.51 -3.03 -13.21
C SER A 124 -4.57 -3.32 -12.05
N LEU A 125 -4.83 -4.39 -11.30
CA LEU A 125 -4.12 -4.79 -10.09
C LEU A 125 -3.23 -6.02 -10.34
N THR A 126 -2.22 -5.89 -11.19
CA THR A 126 -1.33 -7.02 -11.55
C THR A 126 -0.21 -7.23 -10.54
N GLU A 127 0.42 -6.15 -10.06
CA GLU A 127 1.62 -6.22 -9.22
C GLU A 127 1.32 -6.50 -7.73
N PRO A 128 0.27 -5.96 -7.10
CA PRO A 128 0.00 -6.25 -5.69
C PRO A 128 -0.17 -7.75 -5.38
N PRO A 129 -0.97 -8.55 -6.11
CA PRO A 129 -1.03 -9.99 -5.87
C PRO A 129 0.27 -10.72 -6.21
N ARG A 130 1.06 -10.19 -7.16
CA ARG A 130 2.39 -10.74 -7.47
C ARG A 130 3.35 -10.54 -6.30
N LEU A 131 3.32 -9.39 -5.65
CA LEU A 131 4.10 -9.11 -4.43
C LEU A 131 3.87 -10.17 -3.36
N LEU A 132 2.60 -10.52 -3.08
CA LEU A 132 2.28 -11.56 -2.10
C LEU A 132 2.82 -12.94 -2.48
N ARG A 133 2.76 -13.29 -3.78
CA ARG A 133 3.33 -14.56 -4.26
C ARG A 133 4.84 -14.60 -4.11
N GLU A 134 5.55 -13.52 -4.43
CA GLU A 134 7.00 -13.45 -4.27
C GLU A 134 7.40 -13.50 -2.78
N PHE A 135 6.64 -12.83 -1.90
CA PHE A 135 6.83 -12.95 -0.46
C PHE A 135 6.65 -14.39 0.02
N ALA A 136 5.54 -15.05 -0.35
CA ALA A 136 5.30 -16.43 0.02
C ALA A 136 6.41 -17.36 -0.46
N ARG A 137 6.82 -17.25 -1.72
CA ARG A 137 7.93 -18.05 -2.29
C ARG A 137 9.27 -17.86 -1.58
N ARG A 138 9.54 -16.63 -1.14
CA ARG A 138 10.80 -16.30 -0.47
C ARG A 138 10.92 -16.98 0.89
N PHE A 139 9.80 -17.17 1.59
CA PHE A 139 9.75 -17.71 2.95
C PHE A 139 9.09 -19.08 3.05
N ASP A 140 8.65 -19.65 1.94
CA ASP A 140 8.22 -21.05 1.87
C ASP A 140 9.42 -21.99 2.12
N ARG A 141 9.29 -22.86 3.11
CA ARG A 141 10.34 -23.82 3.55
C ARG A 141 9.90 -25.23 3.32
#